data_85ef68a70278a7d189169a7454e53a49
#
_entry.id   85ef68a70278a7d189169a7454e53a49
#
_cell.length_a   1.000
_cell.length_b   1.000
_cell.length_c   1.000
_cell.angle_alpha   90.00
_cell.angle_beta   90.00
_cell.angle_gamma   90.00
#
_symmetry.space_group_name_H-M   'P 1'
#
loop_
_entity.id
_entity.type
_entity.pdbx_description
1 polymer ?
#
loop_
_entity_poly.entity_id
_entity_poly.type
_entity_poly.pdbx_seq_one_letter_code
_entity_poly.pdbx_strand_id
1 'polypeptide(L)'
;MTYSELVQKIRDYTEVDANVLTDSIVNGFIENAEWRIFRDVDSDSSRRYATANLIASQRFLDTPGDLLIIRSAQIVDSDGVGQANNRDFLQFRDTSFMSEFNPAESTGVPKYYGMWDDNTIIIAPTPNATYTIQLNYILKPTGLSSTNTQTYISKYFPNGLLYACLVEAYSFLKGPNDLLQLYEGKYKQVVEGFSVEQMGRRRRDEYQSGVPRVGGK
;
A
#
# COMPACT_ATOMS: atom_id res chain seq x y z
N MET A 1 20.49 1.39 -5.37
CA MET A 1 20.58 2.25 -6.58
C MET A 1 19.91 3.57 -6.26
N THR A 2 20.57 4.68 -6.50
CA THR A 2 20.02 6.03 -6.30
C THR A 2 19.27 6.50 -7.56
N TYR A 3 18.50 7.58 -7.42
CA TYR A 3 17.82 8.21 -8.55
C TYR A 3 18.79 8.57 -9.69
N SER A 4 19.90 9.26 -9.36
CA SER A 4 20.88 9.67 -10.37
C SER A 4 21.55 8.49 -11.08
N GLU A 5 21.85 7.42 -10.34
CA GLU A 5 22.40 6.18 -10.92
C GLU A 5 21.40 5.50 -11.85
N LEU A 6 20.11 5.50 -11.50
CA LEU A 6 19.07 4.92 -12.34
C LEU A 6 18.88 5.71 -13.62
N VAL A 7 18.78 7.03 -13.52
CA VAL A 7 18.66 7.93 -14.70
C VAL A 7 19.83 7.75 -15.65
N GLN A 8 21.06 7.72 -15.12
CA GLN A 8 22.24 7.50 -15.94
C GLN A 8 22.23 6.12 -16.62
N LYS A 9 21.90 5.06 -15.89
CA LYS A 9 21.80 3.71 -16.44
C LYS A 9 20.74 3.62 -17.55
N ILE A 10 19.58 4.24 -17.38
CA ILE A 10 18.55 4.25 -18.45
C ILE A 10 19.13 4.86 -19.73
N ARG A 11 19.81 5.99 -19.63
CA ARG A 11 20.46 6.64 -20.78
C ARG A 11 21.56 5.79 -21.40
N ASP A 12 22.42 5.19 -20.57
CA ASP A 12 23.51 4.32 -21.02
C ASP A 12 22.99 3.06 -21.75
N TYR A 13 21.91 2.44 -21.23
CA TYR A 13 21.31 1.26 -21.87
C TYR A 13 20.55 1.55 -23.15
N THR A 14 20.00 2.75 -23.28
CA THR A 14 19.29 3.17 -24.49
C THR A 14 20.20 3.88 -25.49
N GLU A 15 21.44 4.20 -25.12
CA GLU A 15 22.40 4.97 -25.91
C GLU A 15 21.84 6.35 -26.34
N VAL A 16 21.02 6.96 -25.48
CA VAL A 16 20.31 8.21 -25.75
C VAL A 16 20.63 9.25 -24.70
N ASP A 17 20.94 10.47 -25.15
CA ASP A 17 21.31 11.57 -24.27
C ASP A 17 20.14 12.28 -23.59
N ALA A 18 20.48 13.16 -22.63
CA ALA A 18 19.53 13.95 -21.86
C ALA A 18 18.68 14.92 -22.70
N ASN A 19 19.10 15.21 -23.95
CA ASN A 19 18.33 16.08 -24.85
C ASN A 19 17.05 15.39 -25.36
N VAL A 20 17.08 14.07 -25.50
CA VAL A 20 15.94 13.25 -25.93
C VAL A 20 15.22 12.64 -24.72
N LEU A 21 15.99 11.98 -23.83
CA LEU A 21 15.47 11.45 -22.55
C LEU A 21 15.70 12.49 -21.46
N THR A 22 14.84 13.52 -21.45
CA THR A 22 14.88 14.55 -20.40
C THR A 22 14.52 13.95 -19.03
N ASP A 23 14.94 14.61 -17.95
CA ASP A 23 14.63 14.15 -16.59
C ASP A 23 13.11 14.01 -16.38
N SER A 24 12.30 14.88 -16.96
CA SER A 24 10.84 14.81 -16.87
C SER A 24 10.28 13.51 -17.49
N ILE A 25 10.80 13.11 -18.66
CA ILE A 25 10.40 11.88 -19.35
C ILE A 25 10.82 10.64 -18.53
N VAL A 26 12.08 10.66 -18.06
CA VAL A 26 12.62 9.56 -17.25
C VAL A 26 11.87 9.42 -15.93
N ASN A 27 11.46 10.53 -15.31
CA ASN A 27 10.61 10.50 -14.10
C ASN A 27 9.28 9.79 -14.37
N GLY A 28 8.66 10.01 -15.53
CA GLY A 28 7.45 9.28 -15.92
C GLY A 28 7.67 7.76 -16.03
N PHE A 29 8.82 7.34 -16.59
CA PHE A 29 9.17 5.93 -16.65
C PHE A 29 9.38 5.32 -15.27
N ILE A 30 10.06 6.06 -14.38
CA ILE A 30 10.30 5.62 -13.00
C ILE A 30 8.97 5.49 -12.25
N GLU A 31 8.08 6.47 -12.36
CA GLU A 31 6.76 6.42 -11.73
C GLU A 31 5.94 5.21 -12.21
N ASN A 32 5.86 5.00 -13.52
CA ASN A 32 5.15 3.85 -14.09
C ASN A 32 5.77 2.51 -13.66
N ALA A 33 7.11 2.42 -13.64
CA ALA A 33 7.83 1.25 -13.21
C ALA A 33 7.59 0.91 -11.72
N GLU A 34 7.65 1.92 -10.83
CA GLU A 34 7.38 1.72 -9.41
C GLU A 34 5.93 1.29 -9.17
N TRP A 35 4.95 1.89 -9.85
CA TRP A 35 3.55 1.48 -9.78
C TRP A 35 3.32 0.07 -10.29
N ARG A 36 3.98 -0.31 -11.38
CA ARG A 36 3.93 -1.67 -11.92
C ARG A 36 4.44 -2.68 -10.90
N ILE A 37 5.64 -2.45 -10.34
CA ILE A 37 6.23 -3.32 -9.31
C ILE A 37 5.32 -3.40 -8.07
N PHE A 38 4.75 -2.28 -7.64
CA PHE A 38 3.86 -2.24 -6.49
C PHE A 38 2.58 -3.07 -6.68
N ARG A 39 2.08 -3.18 -7.93
CA ARG A 39 0.92 -4.02 -8.27
C ARG A 39 1.29 -5.48 -8.45
N ASP A 40 2.46 -5.76 -9.03
CA ASP A 40 2.92 -7.11 -9.32
C ASP A 40 3.41 -7.84 -8.06
N VAL A 41 3.90 -7.11 -7.05
CA VAL A 41 4.47 -7.67 -5.83
C VAL A 41 3.72 -7.19 -4.60
N ASP A 42 3.05 -8.11 -3.92
CA ASP A 42 2.43 -7.84 -2.62
C ASP A 42 3.51 -7.76 -1.52
N SER A 43 3.92 -6.54 -1.21
CA SER A 43 4.98 -6.25 -0.23
C SER A 43 4.42 -5.56 1.02
N ASP A 44 4.87 -6.00 2.19
CA ASP A 44 4.54 -5.34 3.47
C ASP A 44 5.41 -4.09 3.76
N SER A 45 6.32 -3.72 2.84
CA SER A 45 7.21 -2.55 3.01
C SER A 45 6.46 -1.24 3.17
N SER A 46 5.27 -1.14 2.55
CA SER A 46 4.40 0.04 2.60
C SER A 46 3.34 -0.02 3.70
N ARG A 47 3.44 -0.99 4.62
CA ARG A 47 2.50 -1.12 5.74
C ARG A 47 2.78 -0.06 6.80
N ARG A 48 1.71 0.64 7.23
CA ARG A 48 1.74 1.66 8.27
C ARG A 48 0.55 1.49 9.20
N TYR A 49 0.62 2.19 10.34
CA TYR A 49 -0.54 2.37 11.20
C TYR A 49 -0.72 3.86 11.50
N ALA A 50 -1.97 4.25 11.68
CA ALA A 50 -2.35 5.57 12.17
C ALA A 50 -3.36 5.41 13.30
N THR A 51 -3.36 6.35 14.23
CA THR A 51 -4.33 6.44 15.31
C THR A 51 -5.11 7.75 15.18
N ALA A 52 -6.41 7.70 15.44
CA ALA A 52 -7.28 8.87 15.47
C ALA A 52 -8.30 8.70 16.58
N ASN A 53 -8.92 9.80 17.01
CA ASN A 53 -10.00 9.77 17.99
C ASN A 53 -11.35 9.85 17.26
N LEU A 54 -12.22 8.89 17.52
CA LEU A 54 -13.63 8.96 17.18
C LEU A 54 -14.32 9.93 18.15
N ILE A 55 -15.15 10.78 17.62
CA ILE A 55 -15.92 11.76 18.41
C ILE A 55 -17.33 11.21 18.61
N ALA A 56 -17.87 11.37 19.81
CA ALA A 56 -19.25 10.99 20.13
C ALA A 56 -20.24 11.63 19.14
N SER A 57 -21.21 10.86 18.69
CA SER A 57 -22.24 11.25 17.71
C SER A 57 -21.73 11.57 16.31
N GLN A 58 -20.46 11.29 16.01
CA GLN A 58 -19.86 11.46 14.69
C GLN A 58 -19.48 10.09 14.09
N ARG A 59 -20.13 9.70 12.99
CA ARG A 59 -19.93 8.40 12.38
C ARG A 59 -18.92 8.38 11.23
N PHE A 60 -18.49 9.55 10.78
CA PHE A 60 -17.51 9.69 9.70
C PHE A 60 -16.15 10.05 10.27
N LEU A 61 -15.10 9.45 9.73
CA LEU A 61 -13.72 9.70 10.10
C LEU A 61 -12.88 9.84 8.84
N ASP A 62 -12.14 10.94 8.77
CA ASP A 62 -11.17 11.15 7.69
C ASP A 62 -9.98 10.21 7.85
N THR A 63 -9.54 9.62 6.75
CA THR A 63 -8.38 8.74 6.70
C THR A 63 -7.11 9.52 6.34
N PRO A 64 -5.91 8.96 6.63
CA PRO A 64 -4.68 9.55 6.13
C PRO A 64 -4.70 9.71 4.62
N GLY A 65 -4.25 10.87 4.10
CA GLY A 65 -4.28 11.17 2.65
C GLY A 65 -3.35 10.31 1.79
N ASP A 66 -2.47 9.53 2.43
CA ASP A 66 -1.59 8.55 1.79
C ASP A 66 -2.12 7.12 1.86
N LEU A 67 -3.33 6.92 2.41
CA LEU A 67 -3.95 5.62 2.55
C LEU A 67 -4.36 5.07 1.17
N LEU A 68 -3.97 3.82 0.90
CA LEU A 68 -4.38 3.11 -0.31
C LEU A 68 -5.36 1.96 0.01
N ILE A 69 -5.02 1.12 0.98
CA ILE A 69 -5.83 -0.05 1.37
C ILE A 69 -5.82 -0.21 2.87
N ILE A 70 -6.99 -0.28 3.51
CA ILE A 70 -7.11 -0.64 4.92
C ILE A 70 -6.96 -2.15 5.06
N ARG A 71 -6.01 -2.60 5.89
CA ARG A 71 -5.80 -4.00 6.23
C ARG A 71 -6.63 -4.42 7.44
N SER A 72 -6.67 -3.56 8.45
CA SER A 72 -7.50 -3.76 9.64
C SER A 72 -7.76 -2.44 10.35
N ALA A 73 -8.91 -2.36 11.00
CA ALA A 73 -9.28 -1.29 11.90
C ALA A 73 -9.60 -1.88 13.28
N GLN A 74 -9.17 -1.24 14.34
CA GLN A 74 -9.43 -1.68 15.71
C GLN A 74 -9.70 -0.48 16.62
N ILE A 75 -10.60 -0.66 17.57
CA ILE A 75 -10.76 0.27 18.67
C ILE A 75 -9.77 -0.13 19.76
N VAL A 76 -9.04 0.85 20.26
CA VAL A 76 -8.17 0.72 21.42
C VAL A 76 -8.92 1.33 22.59
N ASP A 77 -9.00 0.61 23.74
CA ASP A 77 -9.71 1.07 24.91
C ASP A 77 -11.24 1.18 24.72
N SER A 78 -11.83 0.06 24.21
CA SER A 78 -13.26 0.00 23.86
C SER A 78 -14.22 -0.02 25.05
N ASP A 79 -13.72 -0.29 26.28
CA ASP A 79 -14.53 -0.37 27.49
C ASP A 79 -14.65 0.97 28.24
N GLY A 80 -13.96 2.03 27.79
CA GLY A 80 -14.03 3.37 28.39
C GLY A 80 -13.47 3.46 29.81
N VAL A 81 -12.79 2.40 30.31
CA VAL A 81 -12.27 2.32 31.67
C VAL A 81 -10.77 2.60 31.75
N GLY A 82 -10.14 3.06 30.66
CA GLY A 82 -8.74 3.43 30.65
C GLY A 82 -7.77 2.24 30.68
N GLN A 83 -8.26 1.03 30.39
CA GLN A 83 -7.40 -0.15 30.25
C GLN A 83 -6.89 -0.25 28.82
N ALA A 84 -5.73 0.36 28.56
CA ALA A 84 -5.06 0.44 27.25
C ALA A 84 -4.78 -0.91 26.56
N ASN A 85 -5.27 -2.02 27.07
CA ASN A 85 -5.01 -3.37 26.59
C ASN A 85 -6.21 -4.02 25.89
N ASN A 86 -7.40 -3.40 25.92
CA ASN A 86 -8.57 -3.95 25.26
C ASN A 86 -8.61 -3.44 23.82
N ARG A 87 -8.55 -4.35 22.85
CA ARG A 87 -8.51 -4.06 21.42
C ARG A 87 -9.59 -4.87 20.72
N ASP A 88 -10.61 -4.17 20.24
CA ASP A 88 -11.69 -4.78 19.49
C ASP A 88 -11.52 -4.49 17.99
N PHE A 89 -11.40 -5.54 17.18
CA PHE A 89 -11.32 -5.40 15.74
C PHE A 89 -12.67 -5.07 15.15
N LEU A 90 -12.69 -4.02 14.32
CA LEU A 90 -13.85 -3.67 13.53
C LEU A 90 -13.95 -4.57 12.30
N GLN A 91 -15.16 -5.01 11.98
CA GLN A 91 -15.41 -5.78 10.76
C GLN A 91 -15.72 -4.84 9.59
N PHE A 92 -15.09 -5.09 8.46
CA PHE A 92 -15.43 -4.38 7.23
C PHE A 92 -16.84 -4.77 6.76
N ARG A 93 -17.67 -3.77 6.46
CA ARG A 93 -19.00 -3.93 5.88
C ARG A 93 -19.25 -2.89 4.80
N ASP A 94 -20.11 -3.21 3.86
CA ASP A 94 -20.57 -2.30 2.82
C ASP A 94 -21.42 -1.17 3.40
N THR A 95 -21.44 -0.03 2.73
CA THR A 95 -22.21 1.16 3.15
C THR A 95 -23.71 0.93 3.16
N SER A 96 -24.22 0.03 2.30
CA SER A 96 -25.62 -0.37 2.31
C SER A 96 -26.02 -1.08 3.60
N PHE A 97 -25.19 -2.02 4.06
CA PHE A 97 -25.34 -2.66 5.39
C PHE A 97 -25.32 -1.64 6.51
N MET A 98 -24.40 -0.68 6.45
CA MET A 98 -24.31 0.38 7.47
C MET A 98 -25.59 1.23 7.53
N SER A 99 -26.15 1.56 6.40
CA SER A 99 -27.35 2.40 6.31
C SER A 99 -28.61 1.65 6.73
N GLU A 100 -28.72 0.37 6.40
CA GLU A 100 -29.91 -0.44 6.68
C GLU A 100 -29.96 -0.93 8.14
N PHE A 101 -28.84 -1.49 8.63
CA PHE A 101 -28.82 -2.15 9.94
C PHE A 101 -28.27 -1.26 11.07
N ASN A 102 -27.61 -0.16 10.76
CA ASN A 102 -27.08 0.78 11.72
C ASN A 102 -27.36 2.23 11.27
N PRO A 103 -28.61 2.70 11.36
CA PRO A 103 -28.93 4.07 11.05
C PRO A 103 -28.16 5.06 11.95
N ALA A 104 -28.08 6.32 11.56
CA ALA A 104 -27.26 7.32 12.24
C ALA A 104 -27.62 7.50 13.72
N GLU A 105 -28.87 7.30 14.08
CA GLU A 105 -29.41 7.39 15.44
C GLU A 105 -28.99 6.21 16.34
N SER A 106 -28.55 5.09 15.74
CA SER A 106 -28.06 3.95 16.49
C SER A 106 -26.67 4.24 17.04
N THR A 107 -26.58 4.54 18.33
CA THR A 107 -25.33 4.84 19.01
C THR A 107 -24.84 3.69 19.86
N GLY A 108 -23.52 3.51 19.93
CA GLY A 108 -22.91 2.45 20.72
C GLY A 108 -21.40 2.37 20.54
N VAL A 109 -20.80 1.30 21.07
CA VAL A 109 -19.41 0.98 20.80
C VAL A 109 -19.28 0.52 19.34
N PRO A 110 -18.38 1.12 18.55
CA PRO A 110 -18.19 0.75 17.16
C PRO A 110 -17.80 -0.71 16.98
N LYS A 111 -18.41 -1.36 15.96
CA LYS A 111 -18.15 -2.78 15.61
C LYS A 111 -17.84 -2.96 14.13
N TYR A 112 -18.26 -2.03 13.29
CA TYR A 112 -18.14 -2.10 11.86
C TYR A 112 -17.52 -0.83 11.30
N TYR A 113 -16.81 -0.97 10.18
CA TYR A 113 -16.35 0.15 9.37
C TYR A 113 -16.58 -0.14 7.89
N GLY A 114 -16.71 0.88 7.09
CA GLY A 114 -16.83 0.80 5.64
C GLY A 114 -16.17 1.99 4.97
N MET A 115 -15.79 1.86 3.71
CA MET A 115 -15.34 3.01 2.92
C MET A 115 -16.55 3.81 2.48
N TRP A 116 -16.57 5.10 2.80
CA TRP A 116 -17.61 6.03 2.33
C TRP A 116 -17.20 6.69 1.02
N ASP A 117 -15.99 7.19 0.99
CA ASP A 117 -15.30 7.73 -0.17
C ASP A 117 -13.78 7.44 -0.08
N ASP A 118 -12.98 8.02 -0.98
CA ASP A 118 -11.53 7.76 -1.06
C ASP A 118 -10.77 8.16 0.21
N ASN A 119 -11.29 9.14 0.97
CA ASN A 119 -10.61 9.73 2.12
C ASN A 119 -11.39 9.59 3.43
N THR A 120 -12.57 8.98 3.43
CA THR A 120 -13.47 8.93 4.58
C THR A 120 -13.97 7.51 4.81
N ILE A 121 -13.93 7.07 6.05
CA ILE A 121 -14.59 5.84 6.49
C ILE A 121 -15.83 6.16 7.31
N ILE A 122 -16.83 5.29 7.18
CA ILE A 122 -18.03 5.29 8.00
C ILE A 122 -17.88 4.24 9.09
N ILE A 123 -18.30 4.59 10.29
CA ILE A 123 -18.23 3.74 11.49
C ILE A 123 -19.64 3.44 11.98
N ALA A 124 -19.88 2.21 12.40
CA ALA A 124 -21.17 1.79 12.95
C ALA A 124 -21.01 0.78 14.11
N PRO A 125 -21.92 0.83 15.11
CA PRO A 125 -22.83 1.94 15.44
C PRO A 125 -22.14 3.30 15.57
N THR A 126 -22.90 4.39 15.46
CA THR A 126 -22.37 5.73 15.70
C THR A 126 -21.76 5.80 17.10
N PRO A 127 -20.52 6.28 17.27
CA PRO A 127 -19.85 6.28 18.58
C PRO A 127 -20.69 7.02 19.64
N ASN A 128 -20.91 6.37 20.78
CA ASN A 128 -21.62 6.99 21.92
C ASN A 128 -20.67 7.72 22.88
N ALA A 129 -19.35 7.57 22.68
CA ALA A 129 -18.29 8.21 23.46
C ALA A 129 -17.07 8.45 22.55
N THR A 130 -16.03 9.07 23.09
CA THR A 130 -14.74 9.19 22.38
C THR A 130 -13.99 7.88 22.51
N TYR A 131 -13.60 7.30 21.37
CA TYR A 131 -12.79 6.09 21.31
C TYR A 131 -11.53 6.35 20.47
N THR A 132 -10.44 5.68 20.79
CA THR A 132 -9.25 5.70 19.95
C THR A 132 -9.35 4.58 18.92
N ILE A 133 -9.36 4.92 17.64
CA ILE A 133 -9.26 3.96 16.54
C ILE A 133 -7.82 3.87 16.04
N GLN A 134 -7.38 2.66 15.77
CA GLN A 134 -6.10 2.39 15.09
C GLN A 134 -6.38 1.71 13.77
N LEU A 135 -5.89 2.31 12.68
CA LEU A 135 -5.91 1.76 11.32
C LEU A 135 -4.55 1.17 11.00
N ASN A 136 -4.54 -0.07 10.50
CA ASN A 136 -3.39 -0.64 9.81
C ASN A 136 -3.69 -0.60 8.32
N TYR A 137 -2.82 0.00 7.53
CA TYR A 137 -3.08 0.25 6.13
C TYR A 137 -1.81 0.14 5.28
N ILE A 138 -1.99 0.03 3.98
CA ILE A 138 -0.93 0.16 2.98
C ILE A 138 -0.97 1.61 2.49
N LEU A 139 0.16 2.30 2.63
CA LEU A 139 0.30 3.66 2.11
C LEU A 139 0.69 3.65 0.63
N LYS A 140 0.35 4.73 -0.07
CA LYS A 140 0.94 5.07 -1.35
C LYS A 140 2.40 5.47 -1.12
N PRO A 141 3.39 4.67 -1.57
CA PRO A 141 4.79 5.00 -1.32
C PRO A 141 5.18 6.28 -2.06
N THR A 142 6.01 7.09 -1.43
CA THR A 142 6.65 8.23 -2.11
C THR A 142 7.62 7.69 -3.14
N GLY A 143 7.41 8.04 -4.42
CA GLY A 143 8.22 7.58 -5.54
C GLY A 143 9.66 8.06 -5.50
N LEU A 144 10.51 7.40 -6.28
CA LEU A 144 11.91 7.76 -6.47
C LEU A 144 12.00 9.06 -7.29
N SER A 145 12.74 10.04 -6.79
CA SER A 145 12.89 11.35 -7.43
C SER A 145 14.20 12.02 -7.04
N SER A 146 14.48 13.20 -7.59
CA SER A 146 15.65 13.98 -7.21
C SER A 146 15.64 14.42 -5.74
N THR A 147 14.47 14.54 -5.12
CA THR A 147 14.31 14.88 -3.70
C THR A 147 14.22 13.65 -2.80
N ASN A 148 13.63 12.56 -3.31
CA ASN A 148 13.60 11.25 -2.65
C ASN A 148 14.52 10.28 -3.39
N THR A 149 15.81 10.37 -3.09
CA THR A 149 16.89 9.73 -3.88
C THR A 149 16.98 8.21 -3.72
N GLN A 150 16.25 7.62 -2.77
CA GLN A 150 16.21 6.18 -2.54
C GLN A 150 14.83 5.74 -2.02
N THR A 151 14.26 4.71 -2.63
CA THR A 151 13.04 4.04 -2.17
C THR A 151 13.35 2.61 -1.74
N TYR A 152 12.38 1.93 -1.12
CA TYR A 152 12.51 0.51 -0.80
C TYR A 152 12.82 -0.32 -2.05
N ILE A 153 12.10 -0.06 -3.15
CA ILE A 153 12.28 -0.75 -4.43
C ILE A 153 13.68 -0.48 -4.98
N SER A 154 14.13 0.79 -5.02
CA SER A 154 15.43 1.14 -5.57
C SER A 154 16.61 0.56 -4.79
N LYS A 155 16.40 0.27 -3.50
CA LYS A 155 17.42 -0.31 -2.61
C LYS A 155 17.46 -1.84 -2.69
N TYR A 156 16.30 -2.49 -2.62
CA TYR A 156 16.22 -3.95 -2.47
C TYR A 156 15.86 -4.68 -3.77
N PHE A 157 15.34 -3.95 -4.77
CA PHE A 157 14.97 -4.50 -6.07
C PHE A 157 15.47 -3.64 -7.25
N PRO A 158 16.75 -3.24 -7.27
CA PRO A 158 17.28 -2.29 -8.26
C PRO A 158 17.22 -2.81 -9.70
N ASN A 159 17.44 -4.11 -9.91
CA ASN A 159 17.42 -4.69 -11.27
C ASN A 159 16.00 -4.73 -11.84
N GLY A 160 14.99 -5.07 -11.03
CA GLY A 160 13.60 -5.05 -11.46
C GLY A 160 13.13 -3.65 -11.82
N LEU A 161 13.51 -2.66 -11.01
CA LEU A 161 13.21 -1.26 -11.30
C LEU A 161 13.87 -0.81 -12.62
N LEU A 162 15.14 -1.14 -12.84
CA LEU A 162 15.84 -0.81 -14.08
C LEU A 162 15.18 -1.46 -15.30
N TYR A 163 14.87 -2.77 -15.23
CA TYR A 163 14.25 -3.46 -16.37
C TYR A 163 12.85 -2.94 -16.67
N ALA A 164 12.05 -2.62 -15.65
CA ALA A 164 10.75 -2.00 -15.83
C ALA A 164 10.87 -0.63 -16.52
N CYS A 165 11.83 0.22 -16.09
CA CYS A 165 12.10 1.50 -16.73
C CYS A 165 12.60 1.33 -18.18
N LEU A 166 13.40 0.31 -18.48
CA LEU A 166 13.87 0.05 -19.85
C LEU A 166 12.74 -0.39 -20.78
N VAL A 167 11.77 -1.14 -20.30
CA VAL A 167 10.56 -1.47 -21.08
C VAL A 167 9.82 -0.19 -21.49
N GLU A 168 9.61 0.73 -20.54
CA GLU A 168 8.98 2.03 -20.81
C GLU A 168 9.83 2.88 -21.80
N ALA A 169 11.14 2.93 -21.59
CA ALA A 169 12.05 3.70 -22.42
C ALA A 169 12.10 3.19 -23.87
N TYR A 170 12.21 1.88 -24.09
CA TYR A 170 12.19 1.29 -25.43
C TYR A 170 10.83 1.42 -26.11
N SER A 171 9.74 1.37 -25.35
CA SER A 171 8.40 1.67 -25.85
C SER A 171 8.28 3.12 -26.32
N PHE A 172 8.79 4.08 -25.54
CA PHE A 172 8.80 5.51 -25.88
C PHE A 172 9.65 5.79 -27.11
N LEU A 173 10.84 5.23 -27.18
CA LEU A 173 11.79 5.43 -28.28
C LEU A 173 11.40 4.66 -29.56
N LYS A 174 10.31 3.87 -29.53
CA LYS A 174 9.92 2.96 -30.63
C LYS A 174 11.08 2.06 -31.03
N GLY A 175 11.83 1.58 -30.04
CA GLY A 175 13.00 0.72 -30.25
C GLY A 175 12.65 -0.64 -30.81
N PRO A 176 13.67 -1.47 -31.13
CA PRO A 176 13.47 -2.83 -31.65
C PRO A 176 12.62 -3.67 -30.71
N ASN A 177 11.64 -4.38 -31.29
CA ASN A 177 10.71 -5.21 -30.54
C ASN A 177 11.42 -6.33 -29.75
N ASP A 178 12.54 -6.82 -30.28
CA ASP A 178 13.37 -7.85 -29.64
C ASP A 178 13.96 -7.39 -28.31
N LEU A 179 14.41 -6.13 -28.23
CA LEU A 179 14.93 -5.55 -26.98
C LEU A 179 13.81 -5.30 -25.96
N LEU A 180 12.64 -4.88 -26.42
CA LEU A 180 11.49 -4.71 -25.56
C LEU A 180 11.07 -6.04 -24.94
N GLN A 181 10.97 -7.10 -25.75
CA GLN A 181 10.66 -8.45 -25.29
C GLN A 181 11.74 -9.01 -24.35
N LEU A 182 13.01 -8.74 -24.63
CA LEU A 182 14.13 -9.13 -23.79
C LEU A 182 14.03 -8.53 -22.39
N TYR A 183 13.79 -7.21 -22.27
CA TYR A 183 13.69 -6.54 -20.98
C TYR A 183 12.40 -6.89 -20.25
N GLU A 184 11.30 -7.09 -20.96
CA GLU A 184 10.06 -7.61 -20.38
C GLU A 184 10.25 -9.02 -19.80
N GLY A 185 10.96 -9.89 -20.50
CA GLY A 185 11.31 -11.24 -20.02
C GLY A 185 12.21 -11.20 -18.78
N LYS A 186 13.25 -10.35 -18.80
CA LYS A 186 14.13 -10.14 -17.62
C LYS A 186 13.36 -9.58 -16.44
N TYR A 187 12.46 -8.62 -16.66
CA TYR A 187 11.61 -8.06 -15.60
C TYR A 187 10.77 -9.16 -14.94
N LYS A 188 10.03 -9.96 -15.73
CA LYS A 188 9.20 -11.05 -15.20
C LYS A 188 10.00 -12.04 -14.36
N GLN A 189 11.17 -12.46 -14.87
CA GLN A 189 12.04 -13.39 -14.15
C GLN A 189 12.48 -12.86 -12.77
N VAL A 190 12.88 -11.58 -12.69
CA VAL A 190 13.36 -11.03 -11.41
C VAL A 190 12.20 -10.70 -10.47
N VAL A 191 11.01 -10.34 -11.00
CA VAL A 191 9.79 -10.12 -10.19
C VAL A 191 9.33 -11.40 -9.52
N GLU A 192 9.34 -12.54 -10.23
CA GLU A 192 9.01 -13.84 -9.65
C GLU A 192 9.91 -14.15 -8.43
N GLY A 193 11.23 -13.99 -8.58
CA GLY A 193 12.18 -14.19 -7.49
C GLY A 193 11.92 -13.25 -6.30
N PHE A 194 11.69 -11.97 -6.57
CA PHE A 194 11.41 -10.98 -5.53
C PHE A 194 10.08 -11.23 -4.83
N SER A 195 9.05 -11.65 -5.56
CA SER A 195 7.75 -12.01 -4.99
C SER A 195 7.88 -13.17 -4.00
N VAL A 196 8.63 -14.22 -4.36
CA VAL A 196 8.93 -15.36 -3.46
C VAL A 196 9.67 -14.89 -2.21
N GLU A 197 10.65 -14.00 -2.35
CA GLU A 197 11.38 -13.41 -1.21
C GLU A 197 10.43 -12.63 -0.28
N GLN A 198 9.51 -11.81 -0.83
CA GLN A 198 8.55 -11.06 -0.03
C GLN A 198 7.56 -11.99 0.69
N MET A 199 7.12 -13.08 0.06
CA MET A 199 6.29 -14.10 0.73
C MET A 199 7.06 -14.77 1.89
N GLY A 200 8.35 -15.03 1.73
CA GLY A 200 9.19 -15.61 2.78
C GLY A 200 9.35 -14.71 4.00
N ARG A 201 9.23 -13.39 3.83
CA ARG A 201 9.24 -12.43 4.95
C ARG A 201 7.95 -12.41 5.76
N ARG A 202 6.85 -12.89 5.18
CA ARG A 202 5.57 -13.04 5.88
C ARG A 202 5.64 -14.31 6.72
N ARG A 203 5.71 -14.15 8.03
CA ARG A 203 5.48 -15.31 8.92
C ARG A 203 4.06 -15.80 8.68
N ARG A 204 3.90 -17.09 8.45
CA ARG A 204 2.57 -17.71 8.48
C ARG A 204 2.04 -17.57 9.90
N ASP A 205 1.03 -16.75 10.08
CA ASP A 205 0.26 -16.70 11.30
C ASP A 205 -0.63 -17.95 11.34
N GLU A 206 -0.55 -18.73 12.40
CA GLU A 206 -1.45 -19.89 12.60
C GLU A 206 -2.91 -19.47 12.74
N TYR A 207 -3.15 -18.18 13.06
CA TYR A 207 -4.47 -17.55 13.15
C TYR A 207 -4.96 -16.92 11.83
N GLN A 208 -4.25 -17.09 10.73
CA GLN A 208 -4.57 -16.46 9.46
C GLN A 208 -5.96 -16.83 8.91
N SER A 209 -6.50 -17.97 9.34
CA SER A 209 -7.87 -18.42 9.06
C SER A 209 -8.91 -18.03 10.11
N GLY A 210 -8.54 -17.24 11.12
CA GLY A 210 -9.43 -16.83 12.21
C GLY A 210 -9.81 -17.95 13.19
N VAL A 211 -9.26 -19.14 13.03
CA VAL A 211 -9.50 -20.27 13.95
C VAL A 211 -8.20 -20.59 14.69
N PRO A 212 -8.15 -20.37 16.03
CA PRO A 212 -7.00 -20.79 16.83
C PRO A 212 -6.84 -22.31 16.73
N ARG A 213 -5.67 -22.78 16.33
CA ARG A 213 -5.36 -24.20 16.45
C ARG A 213 -5.21 -24.52 17.94
N VAL A 214 -6.15 -25.26 18.48
CA VAL A 214 -6.00 -25.87 19.82
C VAL A 214 -4.80 -26.78 19.74
N GLY A 215 -3.74 -26.44 20.44
CA GLY A 215 -2.53 -27.26 20.51
C GLY A 215 -2.92 -28.68 20.94
N GLY A 216 -2.67 -29.65 20.07
CA GLY A 216 -2.79 -31.05 20.42
C GLY A 216 -1.80 -31.35 21.57
N LYS A 217 -2.31 -31.95 22.62
CA LYS A 217 -1.49 -32.50 23.72
C LYS A 217 -0.57 -33.58 23.18
#